data_031e24e74ae4578466eb77361ae67258
#
_entry.id   031e24e74ae4578466eb77361ae67258
#
_cell.length_a   1.000
_cell.length_b   1.000
_cell.length_c   1.000
_cell.angle_alpha   90.00
_cell.angle_beta   90.00
_cell.angle_gamma   90.00
#
_symmetry.space_group_name_H-M   'P 1'
#
loop_
_entity.id
_entity.type
_entity.pdbx_description
1 polymer ?
#
loop_
_entity_poly.entity_id
_entity_poly.type
_entity_poly.pdbx_seq_one_letter_code
_entity_poly.pdbx_strand_id
1 'polypeptide(L)'
;MRKTLVSLSIALAFTAGSAMADQATVDALQAAGIAMTAEQSQAVLAAQGEQISEAVAAIVAANPAQAGAIVAAAISAAPAQAASIAAAATAAAPAQAGAIVAAAISVAPAQAASIAA
;
A
#
# COMPACT_ATOMS: atom_id res chain seq x y z
N MET A 1 28.82 4.00 2.99
CA MET A 1 28.05 5.01 3.60
C MET A 1 27.88 6.28 2.85
N ARG A 2 28.87 6.81 2.28
CA ARG A 2 28.63 8.05 1.59
C ARG A 2 27.74 7.91 0.40
N LYS A 3 27.68 6.76 -0.19
CA LYS A 3 26.81 6.59 -1.32
C LYS A 3 25.36 6.72 -0.92
N THR A 4 25.06 6.36 0.27
CA THR A 4 23.67 6.44 0.69
C THR A 4 23.18 7.85 0.73
N LEU A 5 24.05 8.77 1.05
CA LEU A 5 23.66 10.16 1.11
C LEU A 5 23.25 10.69 -0.24
N VAL A 6 23.97 10.28 -1.23
CA VAL A 6 23.71 10.76 -2.55
C VAL A 6 22.36 10.32 -3.05
N SER A 7 22.05 9.07 -2.88
CA SER A 7 20.77 8.59 -3.34
C SER A 7 19.65 9.27 -2.61
N LEU A 8 19.85 9.56 -1.38
CA LEU A 8 18.84 10.19 -0.61
C LEU A 8 18.45 11.54 -1.15
N SER A 9 19.42 12.33 -1.47
CA SER A 9 19.10 13.67 -1.93
C SER A 9 18.40 13.65 -3.26
N ILE A 10 18.73 12.73 -4.11
CA ILE A 10 18.09 12.64 -5.38
C ILE A 10 16.62 12.28 -5.22
N ALA A 11 16.36 11.36 -4.37
CA ALA A 11 14.99 10.90 -4.18
C ALA A 11 14.10 12.05 -3.74
N LEU A 12 14.62 12.91 -2.91
CA LEU A 12 13.83 14.01 -2.41
C LEU A 12 13.35 14.93 -3.49
N ALA A 13 14.19 15.18 -4.42
CA ALA A 13 13.96 16.26 -5.31
C ALA A 13 12.68 16.14 -6.09
N PHE A 14 12.41 14.99 -6.67
CA PHE A 14 11.31 14.99 -7.59
C PHE A 14 10.13 14.18 -7.15
N THR A 15 10.16 13.65 -5.99
CA THR A 15 9.04 12.88 -5.51
C THR A 15 8.20 13.62 -4.51
N ALA A 16 8.25 14.93 -4.51
CA ALA A 16 7.54 15.69 -3.51
C ALA A 16 6.08 15.26 -3.37
N GLY A 17 5.36 15.23 -4.49
CA GLY A 17 3.98 14.83 -4.46
C GLY A 17 3.79 13.36 -4.15
N SER A 18 4.58 12.52 -4.81
CA SER A 18 4.51 11.08 -4.59
C SER A 18 4.93 10.71 -3.19
N ALA A 19 5.98 11.38 -2.68
CA ALA A 19 6.48 11.06 -1.35
C ALA A 19 5.43 11.31 -0.28
N MET A 20 4.59 12.31 -0.46
CA MET A 20 3.54 12.58 0.52
C MET A 20 2.50 11.49 0.53
N ALA A 21 2.12 11.00 -0.64
CA ALA A 21 1.15 9.91 -0.72
C ALA A 21 1.73 8.63 -0.13
N ASP A 22 2.99 8.36 -0.41
CA ASP A 22 3.63 7.16 0.10
C ASP A 22 3.80 7.22 1.61
N GLN A 23 4.15 8.40 2.12
CA GLN A 23 4.24 8.59 3.57
C GLN A 23 2.87 8.39 4.20
N ALA A 24 1.84 8.92 3.58
CA ALA A 24 0.48 8.75 4.10
C ALA A 24 0.10 7.28 4.17
N THR A 25 0.55 6.49 3.21
CA THR A 25 0.28 5.06 3.20
C THR A 25 0.97 4.38 4.39
N VAL A 26 2.23 4.72 4.62
CA VAL A 26 2.96 4.16 5.76
C VAL A 26 2.28 4.55 7.06
N ASP A 27 1.92 5.82 7.17
CA ASP A 27 1.28 6.30 8.40
C ASP A 27 -0.07 5.60 8.62
N ALA A 28 -0.82 5.41 7.55
CA ALA A 28 -2.12 4.75 7.66
C ALA A 28 -1.96 3.30 8.09
N LEU A 29 -0.96 2.61 7.55
CA LEU A 29 -0.70 1.23 7.92
C LEU A 29 -0.28 1.12 9.38
N GLN A 30 0.57 2.04 9.82
CA GLN A 30 1.00 2.04 11.22
C GLN A 30 -0.16 2.37 12.14
N ALA A 31 -1.00 3.30 11.75
CA ALA A 31 -2.17 3.65 12.55
C ALA A 31 -3.14 2.49 12.66
N ALA A 32 -3.19 1.64 11.65
CA ALA A 32 -4.04 0.47 11.66
C ALA A 32 -3.43 -0.68 12.49
N GLY A 33 -2.24 -0.47 13.01
CA GLY A 33 -1.59 -1.49 13.83
C GLY A 33 -0.87 -2.56 13.03
N ILE A 34 -0.59 -2.27 11.77
CA ILE A 34 0.10 -3.23 10.90
C ILE A 34 1.60 -3.19 11.20
N ALA A 35 2.14 -4.34 11.54
CA ALA A 35 3.57 -4.45 11.79
C ALA A 35 4.30 -4.54 10.46
N MET A 36 5.12 -3.55 10.18
CA MET A 36 5.94 -3.52 8.97
C MET A 36 7.40 -3.56 9.36
N THR A 37 8.18 -4.28 8.56
CA THR A 37 9.63 -4.22 8.72
C THR A 37 10.11 -2.90 8.14
N ALA A 38 11.35 -2.55 8.47
CA ALA A 38 11.95 -1.35 7.89
C ALA A 38 12.00 -1.43 6.37
N GLU A 39 12.25 -2.62 5.85
CA GLU A 39 12.29 -2.82 4.41
C GLU A 39 10.93 -2.60 3.78
N GLN A 40 9.89 -3.09 4.43
CA GLN A 40 8.53 -2.90 3.92
C GLN A 40 8.13 -1.44 3.92
N SER A 41 8.47 -0.74 4.98
CA SER A 41 8.18 0.69 5.04
C SER A 41 8.91 1.44 3.94
N GLN A 42 10.17 1.10 3.72
CA GLN A 42 10.94 1.75 2.67
C GLN A 42 10.41 1.42 1.29
N ALA A 43 9.95 0.19 1.10
CA ALA A 43 9.36 -0.19 -0.17
C ALA A 43 8.12 0.65 -0.48
N VAL A 44 7.30 0.88 0.53
CA VAL A 44 6.12 1.72 0.36
C VAL A 44 6.52 3.15 0.06
N LEU A 45 7.49 3.67 0.80
CA LEU A 45 7.94 5.04 0.59
C LEU A 45 8.56 5.26 -0.78
N ALA A 46 9.22 4.25 -1.31
CA ALA A 46 9.85 4.34 -2.61
C ALA A 46 8.90 4.02 -3.76
N ALA A 47 7.76 3.42 -3.46
CA ALA A 47 6.82 3.01 -4.49
C ALA A 47 6.18 4.21 -5.15
N GLN A 48 5.97 4.13 -6.45
CA GLN A 48 5.32 5.19 -7.20
C GLN A 48 4.26 4.57 -8.08
N GLY A 49 3.13 5.26 -8.17
CA GLY A 49 2.03 4.78 -8.98
C GLY A 49 1.62 3.37 -8.58
N GLU A 50 1.58 2.47 -9.54
CA GLU A 50 1.11 1.13 -9.27
C GLU A 50 2.07 0.29 -8.45
N GLN A 51 3.29 0.74 -8.27
CA GLN A 51 4.23 0.01 -7.42
C GLN A 51 3.75 -0.06 -5.98
N ILE A 52 2.90 0.87 -5.58
CA ILE A 52 2.36 0.84 -4.23
C ILE A 52 1.55 -0.43 -4.01
N SER A 53 0.87 -0.91 -5.03
CA SER A 53 0.08 -2.14 -4.90
C SER A 53 0.98 -3.34 -4.65
N GLU A 54 2.14 -3.39 -5.29
CA GLU A 54 3.08 -4.47 -5.04
C GLU A 54 3.66 -4.42 -3.64
N ALA A 55 3.98 -3.21 -3.18
CA ALA A 55 4.49 -3.04 -1.82
C ALA A 55 3.45 -3.47 -0.80
N VAL A 56 2.22 -3.09 -1.02
CA VAL A 56 1.13 -3.48 -0.13
C VAL A 56 0.91 -4.99 -0.17
N ALA A 57 0.99 -5.58 -1.35
CA ALA A 57 0.83 -7.02 -1.48
C ALA A 57 1.88 -7.78 -0.68
N ALA A 58 3.10 -7.27 -0.66
CA ALA A 58 4.16 -7.89 0.13
C ALA A 58 3.83 -7.85 1.63
N ILE A 59 3.25 -6.74 2.08
CA ILE A 59 2.86 -6.62 3.47
C ILE A 59 1.70 -7.57 3.79
N VAL A 60 0.76 -7.70 2.86
CA VAL A 60 -0.35 -8.64 3.01
C VAL A 60 0.16 -10.07 3.09
N ALA A 61 1.11 -10.41 2.24
CA ALA A 61 1.69 -11.76 2.26
C ALA A 61 2.35 -12.07 3.59
N ALA A 62 2.96 -11.07 4.21
CA ALA A 62 3.60 -11.24 5.51
C ALA A 62 2.58 -11.28 6.65
N ASN A 63 1.43 -10.65 6.47
CA ASN A 63 0.41 -10.53 7.52
C ASN A 63 -0.97 -10.86 6.96
N PRO A 64 -1.20 -12.08 6.48
CA PRO A 64 -2.46 -12.39 5.81
C PRO A 64 -3.69 -12.26 6.71
N ALA A 65 -3.53 -12.46 7.99
CA ALA A 65 -4.66 -12.33 8.91
C ALA A 65 -5.17 -10.89 8.98
N GLN A 66 -4.34 -9.93 8.60
CA GLN A 66 -4.70 -8.52 8.63
C GLN A 66 -4.91 -7.94 7.23
N ALA A 67 -5.07 -8.80 6.25
CA ALA A 67 -5.15 -8.38 4.84
C ALA A 67 -6.20 -7.29 4.63
N GLY A 68 -7.39 -7.48 5.20
CA GLY A 68 -8.43 -6.47 5.04
C GLY A 68 -8.05 -5.12 5.61
N ALA A 69 -7.47 -5.12 6.80
CA ALA A 69 -7.04 -3.86 7.43
C ALA A 69 -5.91 -3.20 6.65
N ILE A 70 -4.98 -4.00 6.14
CA ILE A 70 -3.88 -3.48 5.34
C ILE A 70 -4.41 -2.80 4.09
N VAL A 71 -5.31 -3.47 3.40
CA VAL A 71 -5.87 -2.94 2.15
C VAL A 71 -6.69 -1.69 2.43
N ALA A 72 -7.50 -1.71 3.47
CA ALA A 72 -8.30 -0.54 3.82
C ALA A 72 -7.42 0.68 4.08
N ALA A 73 -6.36 0.49 4.86
CA ALA A 73 -5.46 1.59 5.18
C ALA A 73 -4.74 2.09 3.93
N ALA A 74 -4.26 1.18 3.10
CA ALA A 74 -3.55 1.56 1.89
C ALA A 74 -4.45 2.31 0.92
N ILE A 75 -5.67 1.86 0.74
CA ILE A 75 -6.60 2.50 -0.17
C ILE A 75 -7.03 3.87 0.36
N SER A 76 -7.20 3.98 1.68
CA SER A 76 -7.53 5.27 2.27
C SER A 76 -6.47 6.31 1.94
N ALA A 77 -5.22 5.91 1.93
CA ALA A 77 -4.11 6.81 1.64
C ALA A 77 -3.90 7.00 0.14
N ALA A 78 -4.23 6.00 -0.66
CA ALA A 78 -4.01 6.06 -2.10
C ALA A 78 -5.26 5.56 -2.85
N PRO A 79 -6.35 6.31 -2.79
CA PRO A 79 -7.62 5.85 -3.36
C PRO A 79 -7.57 5.66 -4.87
N ALA A 80 -6.71 6.38 -5.57
CA ALA A 80 -6.60 6.22 -7.01
C ALA A 80 -6.05 4.85 -7.39
N GLN A 81 -5.42 4.16 -6.44
CA GLN A 81 -4.85 2.84 -6.67
C GLN A 81 -5.70 1.73 -6.08
N ALA A 82 -6.94 2.03 -5.72
CA ALA A 82 -7.78 1.08 -4.99
C ALA A 82 -7.90 -0.27 -5.70
N ALA A 83 -8.19 -0.27 -6.98
CA ALA A 83 -8.38 -1.52 -7.71
C ALA A 83 -7.07 -2.29 -7.81
N SER A 84 -5.96 -1.60 -8.06
CA SER A 84 -4.66 -2.25 -8.15
C SER A 84 -4.23 -2.83 -6.82
N ILE A 85 -4.46 -2.10 -5.75
CA ILE A 85 -4.12 -2.56 -4.41
C ILE A 85 -4.94 -3.80 -4.06
N ALA A 86 -6.24 -3.75 -4.31
CA ALA A 86 -7.11 -4.88 -4.01
C ALA A 86 -6.73 -6.11 -4.82
N ALA A 87 -6.43 -5.93 -6.10
CA ALA A 87 -6.07 -7.04 -6.97
C ALA A 87 -4.76 -7.69 -6.52
N ALA A 88 -3.76 -6.86 -6.23
CA ALA A 88 -2.46 -7.38 -5.81
C ALA A 88 -2.56 -8.07 -4.46
N ALA A 89 -3.33 -7.50 -3.55
CA ALA A 89 -3.52 -8.09 -2.23
C ALA A 89 -4.24 -9.43 -2.33
N THR A 90 -5.24 -9.51 -3.20
CA THR A 90 -5.97 -10.76 -3.40
C THR A 90 -5.06 -11.85 -3.97
N ALA A 91 -4.17 -11.46 -4.87
CA ALA A 91 -3.20 -12.41 -5.42
C ALA A 91 -2.24 -12.89 -4.34
N ALA A 92 -1.88 -12.01 -3.41
CA ALA A 92 -0.94 -12.36 -2.34
C ALA A 92 -1.60 -13.21 -1.26
N ALA A 93 -2.89 -13.02 -1.03
CA ALA A 93 -3.61 -13.75 0.02
C ALA A 93 -5.00 -14.15 -0.48
N PRO A 94 -5.06 -15.12 -1.39
CA PRO A 94 -6.34 -15.50 -1.99
C PRO A 94 -7.35 -16.04 -0.97
N ALA A 95 -6.88 -16.61 0.11
CA ALA A 95 -7.78 -17.08 1.15
C ALA A 95 -8.52 -15.93 1.84
N GLN A 96 -8.00 -14.72 1.71
CA GLN A 96 -8.59 -13.54 2.31
C GLN A 96 -9.28 -12.65 1.27
N ALA A 97 -9.50 -13.17 0.09
CA ALA A 97 -10.04 -12.37 -1.01
C ALA A 97 -11.34 -11.66 -0.63
N GLY A 98 -12.23 -12.35 0.05
CA GLY A 98 -13.50 -11.75 0.47
C GLY A 98 -13.31 -10.58 1.39
N ALA A 99 -12.43 -10.73 2.38
CA ALA A 99 -12.16 -9.67 3.32
C ALA A 99 -11.47 -8.49 2.64
N ILE A 100 -10.56 -8.78 1.72
CA ILE A 100 -9.85 -7.75 0.98
C ILE A 100 -10.81 -6.92 0.14
N VAL A 101 -11.66 -7.59 -0.63
CA VAL A 101 -12.61 -6.90 -1.49
C VAL A 101 -13.61 -6.10 -0.66
N ALA A 102 -14.13 -6.69 0.42
CA ALA A 102 -15.07 -6.00 1.28
C ALA A 102 -14.44 -4.74 1.88
N ALA A 103 -13.21 -4.86 2.36
CA ALA A 103 -12.52 -3.72 2.93
C ALA A 103 -12.27 -2.64 1.87
N ALA A 104 -11.85 -3.05 0.69
CA ALA A 104 -11.56 -2.11 -0.38
C ALA A 104 -12.83 -1.34 -0.79
N ILE A 105 -13.94 -2.03 -0.91
CA ILE A 105 -15.19 -1.39 -1.29
C ILE A 105 -15.67 -0.45 -0.19
N SER A 106 -15.45 -0.81 1.06
CA SER A 106 -15.86 0.03 2.18
C SER A 106 -15.18 1.39 2.15
N VAL A 107 -13.91 1.42 1.81
CA VAL A 107 -13.17 2.68 1.82
C VAL A 107 -13.13 3.37 0.46
N ALA A 108 -13.47 2.67 -0.59
CA ALA A 108 -13.48 3.26 -1.93
C ALA A 108 -14.72 2.80 -2.70
N PRO A 109 -15.91 3.19 -2.22
CA PRO A 109 -17.14 2.73 -2.86
C PRO A 109 -17.30 3.22 -4.30
N ALA A 110 -16.70 4.35 -4.63
CA ALA A 110 -16.75 4.86 -6.00
C ALA A 110 -16.00 3.95 -6.97
N GLN A 111 -15.12 3.11 -6.47
CA GLN A 111 -14.35 2.18 -7.29
C GLN A 111 -14.82 0.75 -7.12
N ALA A 112 -15.97 0.57 -6.51
CA ALA A 112 -16.45 -0.77 -6.19
C ALA A 112 -16.51 -1.68 -7.42
N ALA A 113 -16.95 -1.16 -8.54
CA ALA A 113 -17.08 -1.95 -9.75
C ALA A 113 -15.69 -2.46 -10.22
N SER A 114 -14.68 -1.60 -10.16
CA SER A 114 -13.34 -1.98 -10.56
C SER A 114 -12.74 -2.97 -9.59
N ILE A 115 -13.00 -2.78 -8.32
CA ILE A 115 -12.44 -3.65 -7.27
C ILE A 115 -13.05 -5.04 -7.35
N ALA A 116 -14.36 -5.10 -7.56
CA ALA A 116 -15.07 -6.37 -7.59
C ALA A 116 -14.85 -7.14 -8.89
N ALA A 117 -14.43 -6.43 -9.94
CA ALA A 117 -14.16 -7.11 -11.20
C ALA A 117 -12.93 -7.97 -11.09
#